data_200183cc1d7ec2666d2ca4cf7d8aeaf5
#
_entry.id   200183cc1d7ec2666d2ca4cf7d8aeaf5
#
_cell.length_a   1.000
_cell.length_b   1.000
_cell.length_c   1.000
_cell.angle_alpha   90.00
_cell.angle_beta   90.00
_cell.angle_gamma   90.00
#
_symmetry.space_group_name_H-M   'P 1'
#
loop_
_entity.id
_entity.type
_entity.pdbx_description
1 polymer ?
#
loop_
_entity_poly.entity_id
_entity_poly.type
_entity_poly.pdbx_seq_one_letter_code
_entity_poly.pdbx_strand_id
1 'polypeptide(L)'
;MLNVNTIHPGKEVHRLILEKGMNLSEFARHINVSSSRVSEIVHGKRGITLDSALKLADAFDTTPEFWLSKQNAFELSQRTSSVN
;
A
#
# COMPACT_ATOMS: atom_id res chain seq x y z
N MET A 1 16.04 -17.50 3.37
CA MET A 1 15.83 -17.00 3.49
C MET A 1 15.30 -16.12 3.41
N LEU A 2 14.99 -15.70 3.55
CA LEU A 2 14.50 -15.02 3.59
C LEU A 2 14.02 -14.06 3.11
N ASN A 3 13.28 -13.88 3.00
CA ASN A 3 12.70 -13.11 2.44
C ASN A 3 12.59 -11.86 2.87
N VAL A 4 13.24 -11.23 2.76
CA VAL A 4 13.29 -9.99 3.29
C VAL A 4 12.51 -8.98 2.67
N ASN A 5 11.91 -9.27 1.58
CA ASN A 5 11.15 -8.29 0.91
C ASN A 5 9.74 -8.28 1.28
N THR A 6 9.48 -8.49 2.53
CA THR A 6 8.14 -8.63 2.99
C THR A 6 7.67 -7.39 3.70
N ILE A 7 7.96 -6.26 3.13
CA ILE A 7 7.50 -5.00 3.68
C ILE A 7 6.08 -4.75 3.23
N HIS A 8 5.24 -4.30 4.14
CA HIS A 8 3.86 -3.96 3.82
C HIS A 8 3.84 -2.89 2.72
N PRO A 9 2.96 -3.04 1.72
CA PRO A 9 2.93 -2.09 0.60
C PRO A 9 2.65 -0.65 1.01
N GLY A 10 2.13 -0.43 2.21
CA GLY A 10 1.92 0.92 2.73
C GLY A 10 3.17 1.76 2.77
N LYS A 11 4.34 1.13 2.92
CA LYS A 11 5.58 1.89 2.91
C LYS A 11 5.86 2.49 1.54
N GLU A 12 5.57 1.74 0.49
CA GLU A 12 5.73 2.25 -0.86
C GLU A 12 4.73 3.36 -1.14
N VAL A 13 3.49 3.19 -0.68
CA VAL A 13 2.46 4.23 -0.82
C VAL A 13 2.96 5.52 -0.17
N HIS A 14 3.49 5.43 1.05
CA HIS A 14 3.95 6.61 1.79
C HIS A 14 5.09 7.30 1.04
N ARG A 15 6.04 6.51 0.55
CA ARG A 15 7.17 7.06 -0.18
C ARG A 15 6.70 7.85 -1.41
N LEU A 16 5.75 7.29 -2.15
CA LEU A 16 5.25 7.93 -3.35
C LEU A 16 4.43 9.18 -3.04
N ILE A 17 3.68 9.18 -1.95
CA ILE A 17 2.96 10.38 -1.51
C ILE A 17 3.94 11.51 -1.21
N LEU A 18 5.01 11.18 -0.50
CA LEU A 18 6.02 12.19 -0.17
C LEU A 18 6.73 12.70 -1.42
N GLU A 19 6.97 11.84 -2.39
CA GLU A 19 7.56 12.27 -3.66
C GLU A 19 6.68 13.27 -4.39
N LYS A 20 5.38 13.18 -4.22
CA LYS A 20 4.46 14.13 -4.82
C LYS A 20 4.38 15.43 -4.05
N GLY A 21 5.06 15.53 -2.92
CA GLY A 21 5.03 16.72 -2.09
C GLY A 21 3.73 16.90 -1.34
N MET A 22 3.02 15.81 -1.09
CA MET A 22 1.72 15.86 -0.41
C MET A 22 1.83 15.28 0.99
N ASN A 23 0.94 15.72 1.88
CA ASN A 23 0.73 15.01 3.13
C ASN A 23 -0.39 13.98 2.93
N LEU A 24 -0.64 13.16 3.93
CA LEU A 24 -1.61 12.08 3.81
C LEU A 24 -3.03 12.60 3.56
N SER A 25 -3.41 13.68 4.22
CA SER A 25 -4.74 14.25 4.04
C SER A 25 -4.95 14.80 2.65
N GLU A 26 -3.93 15.46 2.11
CA GLU A 26 -4.00 15.99 0.75
C GLU A 26 -4.13 14.87 -0.27
N PHE A 27 -3.35 13.81 -0.08
CA PHE A 27 -3.41 12.68 -0.99
C PHE A 27 -4.76 11.98 -0.92
N ALA A 28 -5.28 11.80 0.30
CA ALA A 28 -6.58 11.17 0.49
C ALA A 28 -7.67 11.93 -0.27
N ARG A 29 -7.63 13.24 -0.17
CA ARG A 29 -8.59 14.09 -0.88
C ARG A 29 -8.43 13.95 -2.39
N HIS A 30 -7.17 13.88 -2.84
CA HIS A 30 -6.85 13.76 -4.25
C HIS A 30 -7.42 12.47 -4.86
N ILE A 31 -7.37 11.37 -4.14
CA ILE A 31 -7.88 10.09 -4.64
C ILE A 31 -9.29 9.78 -4.15
N ASN A 32 -9.90 10.71 -3.44
CA ASN A 32 -11.29 10.60 -2.97
C ASN A 32 -11.49 9.41 -2.01
N VAL A 33 -10.64 9.35 -1.03
CA VAL A 33 -10.68 8.32 0.02
C VAL A 33 -10.54 9.06 1.36
N SER A 34 -11.01 8.49 2.44
CA SER A 34 -10.85 9.13 3.74
C SER A 34 -9.39 9.17 4.17
N SER A 35 -9.01 10.19 4.89
CA SER A 35 -7.64 10.30 5.38
C SER A 35 -7.31 9.19 6.37
N SER A 36 -8.29 8.71 7.15
CA SER A 36 -8.06 7.60 8.04
C SER A 36 -7.72 6.33 7.28
N ARG A 37 -8.36 6.10 6.13
CA ARG A 37 -8.07 4.93 5.31
C ARG A 37 -6.65 4.99 4.74
N VAL A 38 -6.24 6.16 4.24
CA VAL A 38 -4.88 6.32 3.74
C VAL A 38 -3.87 6.11 4.86
N SER A 39 -4.14 6.68 6.02
CA SER A 39 -3.29 6.53 7.18
C SER A 39 -3.14 5.06 7.59
N GLU A 40 -4.25 4.33 7.60
CA GLU A 40 -4.22 2.91 7.95
C GLU A 40 -3.39 2.10 6.97
N ILE A 41 -3.50 2.39 5.68
CA ILE A 41 -2.71 1.71 4.68
C ILE A 41 -1.22 2.00 4.87
N VAL A 42 -0.89 3.27 5.05
CA VAL A 42 0.49 3.70 5.19
C VAL A 42 1.15 3.10 6.43
N HIS A 43 0.36 2.94 7.50
CA HIS A 43 0.89 2.38 8.74
C HIS A 43 0.75 0.87 8.84
N GLY A 44 0.35 0.21 7.76
CA GLY A 44 0.29 -1.24 7.71
C GLY A 44 -0.87 -1.85 8.45
N LYS A 45 -1.87 -1.04 8.82
CA LYS A 45 -3.02 -1.53 9.57
C LYS A 45 -4.16 -1.99 8.67
N ARG A 46 -4.05 -1.71 7.39
CA ARG A 46 -5.07 -2.10 6.41
C ARG A 46 -4.34 -2.53 5.13
N GLY A 47 -4.77 -3.62 4.52
CA GLY A 47 -4.17 -4.09 3.29
C GLY A 47 -4.67 -3.33 2.08
N ILE A 48 -4.02 -3.57 0.95
CA ILE A 48 -4.44 -3.01 -0.33
C ILE A 48 -5.53 -3.92 -0.90
N THR A 49 -6.70 -3.35 -1.14
CA THR A 49 -7.82 -4.08 -1.78
C THR A 49 -7.86 -3.69 -3.25
N LEU A 50 -8.73 -4.35 -4.00
CA LEU A 50 -8.90 -4.01 -5.41
C LEU A 50 -9.26 -2.53 -5.58
N ASP A 51 -10.18 -2.03 -4.76
CA ASP A 51 -10.58 -0.62 -4.85
C ASP A 51 -9.42 0.32 -4.62
N SER A 52 -8.64 0.10 -3.57
CA SER A 52 -7.49 0.97 -3.31
C SER A 52 -6.39 0.78 -4.35
N ALA A 53 -6.22 -0.45 -4.86
CA ALA A 53 -5.23 -0.70 -5.89
C ALA A 53 -5.54 0.10 -7.15
N LEU A 54 -6.81 0.17 -7.53
CA LEU A 54 -7.22 0.94 -8.69
C LEU A 54 -6.93 2.44 -8.49
N LYS A 55 -7.23 2.95 -7.31
CA LYS A 55 -7.00 4.36 -7.01
C LYS A 55 -5.53 4.70 -6.94
N LEU A 56 -4.73 3.83 -6.35
CA LEU A 56 -3.29 4.04 -6.27
C LEU A 56 -2.63 3.97 -7.64
N ALA A 57 -3.08 3.02 -8.45
CA ALA A 57 -2.54 2.87 -9.80
C ALA A 57 -2.75 4.14 -10.61
N ASP A 58 -3.94 4.70 -10.52
CA ASP A 58 -4.27 5.91 -11.23
C ASP A 58 -3.44 7.10 -10.73
N ALA A 59 -3.29 7.23 -9.43
CA ALA A 59 -2.60 8.37 -8.84
C ALA A 59 -1.09 8.32 -9.10
N PHE A 60 -0.50 7.13 -9.14
CA PHE A 60 0.95 6.99 -9.24
C PHE A 60 1.42 6.48 -10.60
N ASP A 61 0.51 6.39 -11.55
CA ASP A 61 0.82 5.91 -12.90
C ASP A 61 1.46 4.52 -12.86
N THR A 62 0.86 3.64 -12.09
CA THR A 62 1.26 2.25 -11.97
C THR A 62 0.06 1.39 -12.38
N THR A 63 0.14 0.09 -12.16
CA THR A 63 -0.98 -0.80 -12.46
C THR A 63 -1.59 -1.32 -11.17
N PRO A 64 -2.86 -1.71 -11.19
CA PRO A 64 -3.46 -2.31 -9.99
C PRO A 64 -2.75 -3.60 -9.60
N GLU A 65 -2.28 -4.37 -10.59
CA GLU A 65 -1.55 -5.61 -10.32
C GLU A 65 -0.28 -5.36 -9.54
N PHE A 66 0.40 -4.25 -9.80
CA PHE A 66 1.58 -3.89 -9.03
C PHE A 66 1.28 -3.87 -7.53
N TRP A 67 0.18 -3.21 -7.16
CA TRP A 67 -0.19 -3.07 -5.76
C TRP A 67 -0.72 -4.37 -5.16
N LEU A 68 -1.53 -5.09 -5.93
CA LEU A 68 -2.09 -6.35 -5.44
C LEU A 68 -1.01 -7.43 -5.31
N SER A 69 -0.01 -7.42 -6.19
CA SER A 69 1.11 -8.36 -6.06
C SER A 69 1.92 -8.08 -4.81
N LYS A 70 2.15 -6.82 -4.49
CA LYS A 70 2.86 -6.46 -3.27
C LYS A 70 2.09 -6.89 -2.03
N GLN A 71 0.78 -6.71 -2.04
CA GLN A 71 -0.06 -7.13 -0.93
C GLN A 71 -0.03 -8.65 -0.77
N ASN A 72 -0.13 -9.38 -1.87
CA ASN A 72 -0.08 -10.84 -1.84
C ASN A 72 1.26 -11.35 -1.31
N ALA A 73 2.34 -10.75 -1.77
CA ALA A 73 3.68 -11.14 -1.30
C ALA A 73 3.82 -10.92 0.20
N PHE A 74 3.30 -9.79 0.68
CA PHE A 74 3.34 -9.48 2.10
C PHE A 74 2.54 -10.51 2.90
N GLU A 75 1.32 -10.82 2.45
CA GLU A 75 0.46 -11.78 3.15
C GLU A 75 1.07 -13.18 3.18
N LEU A 76 1.65 -13.60 2.07
CA LEU A 76 2.31 -14.89 2.01
C LEU A 76 3.48 -14.97 2.98
N SER A 77 4.25 -13.90 3.08
CA SER A 77 5.39 -13.90 3.98
C SER A 77 4.93 -13.96 5.44
N GLN A 78 3.83 -13.30 5.77
CA GLN A 78 3.31 -13.33 7.12
C GLN A 78 2.84 -14.74 7.48
N ARG A 79 2.16 -15.40 6.58
CA ARG A 79 1.69 -16.76 6.81
C ARG A 79 2.84 -17.74 6.90
N THR A 80 3.81 -17.59 6.03
CA THR A 80 4.96 -18.48 6.02
C THR A 80 5.76 -18.35 7.31
N SER A 81 5.94 -17.16 7.82
CA SER A 81 6.69 -16.98 9.05
C SER A 81 5.95 -17.53 10.24
N SER A 82 4.65 -17.63 10.20
CA SER A 82 3.91 -18.15 11.35
C SER A 82 3.76 -19.65 11.34
N VAL A 83 4.21 -20.31 10.31
CA VAL A 83 4.04 -21.73 10.18
C VAL A 83 4.97 -22.52 11.06
N ASN A 84 6.00 -21.96 11.47
CA ASN A 84 6.90 -22.69 12.32
C ASN A 84 6.46 -22.68 13.71
#